data_56a6791dd6cf63e3053032f335cb53ec
#
_entry.id   56a6791dd6cf63e3053032f335cb53ec
#
_cell.length_a   1.000
_cell.length_b   1.000
_cell.length_c   1.000
_cell.angle_alpha   90.00
_cell.angle_beta   90.00
_cell.angle_gamma   90.00
#
_symmetry.space_group_name_H-M   'P 1'
#
loop_
_entity.id
_entity.type
_entity.pdbx_description
1 polymer ?
#
loop_
_entity_poly.entity_id
_entity_poly.type
_entity_poly.pdbx_seq_one_letter_code
_entity_poly.pdbx_strand_id
1 'polypeptide(L)'
;MDLNFNKNEDQNKLLLSDLRKRFVKVKLGGGTAKIKKQHAKGKMTARERIDYLLDSKSKALEIGAFAGDGMYDKHGGCPSAGVVVKIGYVSRRLCVIVANDATVKAGAWFPITAKKNLRAQEIAIENKLPILYLVDSAGVYLPMQDKIFPDKEHFGRIFRNNAQMSSMGITQISAIMGSCVAGGAYLPIMSDEAIIVDKTASIFLAGSYLVKAAIGENIDNETLGGATTHCEISGVTDYKAKNDKDALDKIKAIMAKIGAAQTAGFNRVKGVKPKENPDAIFGILPHSRTDQYDTYEIIKRLVDKSEFEEYKAGYGKTIITAYARIDGWAVGIVANQRKLVKTKSGEMQFGGVIYNDSADKATRFIANCNQKKIPLVFLQDVTGFMVGSKSEHSGIIKDGAKMVNAVSNSVVPKFTVIIGNSYGAGNYAMCGKAYDPRLIVAWPSAELAVMSGNSASKVLLQIETAALKKQGQKITEQQEAELLSNIKEKYDAQVSPYYAAARLWTDAVIDPLETRNWISMGIEAANHAPIEKDFNLGLIQV
;
A
#
# COMPACT_ATOMS: atom_id res chain seq x y z
N MET A 1 7.97 37.93 -3.86
CA MET A 1 7.94 36.58 -3.22
C MET A 1 6.54 36.34 -2.72
N ASP A 2 5.93 35.23 -3.07
CA ASP A 2 4.61 34.88 -2.56
C ASP A 2 4.74 34.34 -1.14
N LEU A 3 4.26 35.11 -0.14
CA LEU A 3 4.35 34.76 1.27
C LEU A 3 3.60 33.45 1.58
N ASN A 4 2.50 33.20 0.89
CA ASN A 4 1.72 31.96 1.06
C ASN A 4 2.51 30.75 0.56
N PHE A 5 3.19 30.89 -0.59
CA PHE A 5 4.04 29.84 -1.11
C PHE A 5 5.14 29.45 -0.12
N ASN A 6 5.85 30.41 0.44
CA ASN A 6 6.93 30.15 1.40
C ASN A 6 6.40 29.49 2.68
N LYS A 7 5.26 29.99 3.20
CA LYS A 7 4.60 29.40 4.38
C LYS A 7 4.18 27.95 4.14
N ASN A 8 3.61 27.66 2.99
CA ASN A 8 3.24 26.29 2.61
C ASN A 8 4.47 25.40 2.48
N GLU A 9 5.53 25.90 1.85
CA GLU A 9 6.80 25.18 1.66
C GLU A 9 7.40 24.76 3.00
N ASP A 10 7.49 25.69 3.97
CA ASP A 10 8.01 25.41 5.30
C ASP A 10 7.19 24.35 6.01
N GLN A 11 5.86 24.47 6.01
CA GLN A 11 4.97 23.52 6.66
C GLN A 11 5.06 22.11 6.02
N ASN A 12 5.05 22.02 4.69
CA ASN A 12 5.17 20.74 4.01
C ASN A 12 6.56 20.10 4.21
N LYS A 13 7.63 20.89 4.32
CA LYS A 13 8.97 20.39 4.67
C LYS A 13 9.03 19.87 6.10
N LEU A 14 8.27 20.46 7.04
CA LEU A 14 8.12 19.91 8.39
C LEU A 14 7.42 18.55 8.39
N LEU A 15 6.34 18.39 7.61
CA LEU A 15 5.68 17.10 7.42
C LEU A 15 6.63 16.06 6.82
N LEU A 16 7.45 16.45 5.85
CA LEU A 16 8.46 15.58 5.27
C LEU A 16 9.54 15.18 6.30
N SER A 17 9.98 16.13 7.14
CA SER A 17 10.92 15.86 8.23
C SER A 17 10.36 14.84 9.23
N ASP A 18 9.07 14.96 9.59
CA ASP A 18 8.38 13.99 10.46
C ASP A 18 8.32 12.61 9.80
N LEU A 19 7.96 12.53 8.50
CA LEU A 19 7.99 11.27 7.74
C LEU A 19 9.37 10.60 7.84
N ARG A 20 10.44 11.35 7.62
CA ARG A 20 11.82 10.84 7.67
C ARG A 20 12.19 10.32 9.07
N LYS A 21 11.82 11.05 10.13
CA LYS A 21 12.02 10.62 11.53
C LYS A 21 11.27 9.31 11.82
N ARG A 22 10.01 9.21 11.42
CA ARG A 22 9.20 7.98 11.56
C ARG A 22 9.82 6.81 10.81
N PHE A 23 10.32 7.03 9.60
CA PHE A 23 11.03 6.00 8.84
C PHE A 23 12.27 5.48 9.55
N VAL A 24 13.09 6.36 10.13
CA VAL A 24 14.27 5.97 10.90
C VAL A 24 13.87 5.08 12.08
N LYS A 25 12.82 5.47 12.82
CA LYS A 25 12.30 4.69 13.97
C LYS A 25 11.82 3.30 13.54
N VAL A 26 11.03 3.22 12.48
CA VAL A 26 10.45 1.96 11.98
C VAL A 26 11.53 1.02 11.46
N LYS A 27 12.59 1.53 10.84
CA LYS A 27 13.72 0.73 10.34
C LYS A 27 14.49 0.01 11.43
N LEU A 28 14.41 0.45 12.67
CA LEU A 28 15.04 -0.22 13.81
C LEU A 28 14.32 -1.52 14.22
N GLY A 29 13.15 -1.80 13.67
CA GLY A 29 12.38 -3.00 14.01
C GLY A 29 12.19 -3.17 15.50
N GLY A 30 12.65 -4.27 16.10
CA GLY A 30 12.60 -4.52 17.53
C GLY A 30 13.63 -3.76 18.38
N GLY A 31 14.42 -2.87 17.75
CA GLY A 31 15.39 -2.01 18.40
C GLY A 31 16.85 -2.52 18.38
N THR A 32 17.79 -1.61 18.63
CA THR A 32 19.23 -1.83 18.50
C THR A 32 19.76 -3.03 19.31
N ALA A 33 19.24 -3.24 20.52
CA ALA A 33 19.66 -4.37 21.37
C ALA A 33 19.31 -5.73 20.73
N LYS A 34 18.13 -5.82 20.08
CA LYS A 34 17.72 -7.06 19.39
C LYS A 34 18.45 -7.24 18.07
N ILE A 35 18.78 -6.18 17.36
CA ILE A 35 19.66 -6.22 16.18
C ILE A 35 21.02 -6.79 16.56
N LYS A 36 21.67 -6.26 17.62
CA LYS A 36 22.95 -6.80 18.13
C LYS A 36 22.84 -8.28 18.49
N LYS A 37 21.72 -8.72 19.07
CA LYS A 37 21.49 -10.13 19.38
C LYS A 37 21.39 -11.02 18.13
N GLN A 38 20.84 -10.52 17.02
CA GLN A 38 20.83 -11.24 15.74
C GLN A 38 22.26 -11.38 15.20
N HIS A 39 23.01 -10.28 15.16
CA HIS A 39 24.40 -10.30 14.70
C HIS A 39 25.28 -11.23 15.53
N ALA A 40 25.11 -11.27 16.86
CA ALA A 40 25.83 -12.18 17.75
C ALA A 40 25.57 -13.67 17.46
N LYS A 41 24.45 -13.99 16.79
CA LYS A 41 24.14 -15.34 16.30
C LYS A 41 24.64 -15.59 14.87
N GLY A 42 25.40 -14.68 14.27
CA GLY A 42 25.86 -14.76 12.90
C GLY A 42 24.77 -14.53 11.84
N LYS A 43 23.60 -13.98 12.24
CA LYS A 43 22.45 -13.75 11.37
C LYS A 43 22.35 -12.29 10.94
N MET A 44 21.93 -12.06 9.73
CA MET A 44 21.54 -10.74 9.23
C MET A 44 20.12 -10.39 9.69
N THR A 45 19.82 -9.09 9.79
CA THR A 45 18.45 -8.60 9.96
C THR A 45 17.65 -8.74 8.66
N ALA A 46 16.32 -8.67 8.75
CA ALA A 46 15.44 -8.72 7.57
C ALA A 46 15.83 -7.67 6.51
N ARG A 47 16.15 -6.44 6.93
CA ARG A 47 16.54 -5.37 6.01
C ARG A 47 17.89 -5.62 5.37
N GLU A 48 18.87 -6.05 6.13
CA GLU A 48 20.21 -6.42 5.61
C GLU A 48 20.13 -7.57 4.61
N ARG A 49 19.29 -8.58 4.87
CA ARG A 49 19.01 -9.69 3.93
C ARG A 49 18.46 -9.17 2.61
N ILE A 50 17.44 -8.30 2.66
CA ILE A 50 16.83 -7.72 1.46
C ILE A 50 17.83 -6.82 0.72
N ASP A 51 18.56 -5.96 1.44
CA ASP A 51 19.53 -5.04 0.83
C ASP A 51 20.70 -5.79 0.16
N TYR A 52 21.11 -6.94 0.73
CA TYR A 52 22.10 -7.84 0.09
C TYR A 52 21.54 -8.53 -1.16
N LEU A 53 20.25 -8.90 -1.13
CA LEU A 53 19.61 -9.63 -2.22
C LEU A 53 19.35 -8.72 -3.44
N LEU A 54 19.00 -7.46 -3.22
CA LEU A 54 18.72 -6.49 -4.27
C LEU A 54 19.93 -6.20 -5.15
N ASP A 55 19.70 -6.00 -6.43
CA ASP A 55 20.73 -5.57 -7.38
C ASP A 55 21.28 -4.19 -6.97
N SER A 56 22.60 -4.03 -7.02
CA SER A 56 23.26 -2.79 -6.64
C SER A 56 22.75 -1.61 -7.50
N LYS A 57 22.51 -0.47 -6.85
CA LYS A 57 21.99 0.77 -7.48
C LYS A 57 20.59 0.65 -8.09
N SER A 58 19.89 -0.48 -7.94
CA SER A 58 18.50 -0.58 -8.35
C SER A 58 17.59 0.14 -7.37
N LYS A 59 16.50 0.72 -7.88
CA LYS A 59 15.44 1.27 -7.05
C LYS A 59 14.60 0.14 -6.47
N ALA A 60 14.05 0.35 -5.28
CA ALA A 60 13.10 -0.57 -4.67
C ALA A 60 12.01 0.20 -3.93
N LEU A 61 10.78 -0.33 -3.94
CA LEU A 61 9.64 0.23 -3.22
C LEU A 61 9.39 -0.60 -1.95
N GLU A 62 9.32 0.03 -0.80
CA GLU A 62 8.96 -0.63 0.46
C GLU A 62 7.47 -0.51 0.73
N ILE A 63 6.77 -1.64 0.75
CA ILE A 63 5.32 -1.73 0.97
C ILE A 63 5.03 -1.85 2.46
N GLY A 64 4.11 -1.01 2.96
CA GLY A 64 3.62 -1.08 4.35
C GLY A 64 4.70 -0.85 5.41
N ALA A 65 5.63 0.08 5.20
CA ALA A 65 6.67 0.37 6.19
C ALA A 65 6.09 0.76 7.56
N PHE A 66 4.97 1.47 7.59
CA PHE A 66 4.28 1.88 8.82
C PHE A 66 3.19 0.90 9.28
N ALA A 67 3.02 -0.25 8.63
CA ALA A 67 2.02 -1.23 9.05
C ALA A 67 2.24 -1.66 10.51
N GLY A 68 1.17 -1.60 11.31
CA GLY A 68 1.20 -1.95 12.74
C GLY A 68 1.69 -0.85 13.67
N ASP A 69 2.11 0.32 13.15
CA ASP A 69 2.58 1.43 14.00
C ASP A 69 1.46 1.93 14.93
N GLY A 70 1.74 1.98 16.24
CA GLY A 70 0.77 2.37 17.28
C GLY A 70 -0.43 1.43 17.49
N MET A 71 -0.49 0.27 16.82
CA MET A 71 -1.64 -0.64 16.94
C MET A 71 -1.52 -1.67 18.07
N TYR A 72 -0.31 -2.02 18.48
CA TYR A 72 -0.05 -3.16 19.39
C TYR A 72 0.83 -2.77 20.58
N ASP A 73 0.75 -1.56 21.08
CA ASP A 73 1.61 -1.02 22.15
C ASP A 73 1.49 -1.84 23.44
N LYS A 74 0.29 -2.30 23.78
CA LYS A 74 0.04 -3.21 24.92
C LYS A 74 0.79 -4.56 24.81
N HIS A 75 1.18 -4.94 23.60
CA HIS A 75 1.94 -6.15 23.30
C HIS A 75 3.41 -5.85 23.00
N GLY A 76 3.87 -4.60 23.21
CA GLY A 76 5.24 -4.14 22.95
C GLY A 76 5.50 -3.79 21.49
N GLY A 77 4.46 -3.46 20.74
CA GLY A 77 4.51 -2.97 19.37
C GLY A 77 4.76 -4.05 18.30
N CYS A 78 4.44 -3.69 17.06
CA CYS A 78 4.69 -4.53 15.88
C CYS A 78 5.12 -3.66 14.68
N PRO A 79 6.29 -3.01 14.73
CA PRO A 79 6.77 -2.13 13.68
C PRO A 79 6.92 -2.87 12.36
N SER A 80 6.56 -2.21 11.26
CA SER A 80 6.49 -2.79 9.91
C SER A 80 5.68 -4.10 9.85
N ALA A 81 4.71 -4.30 10.76
CA ALA A 81 3.96 -5.57 10.89
C ALA A 81 4.86 -6.79 11.18
N GLY A 82 6.07 -6.62 11.70
CA GLY A 82 7.02 -7.72 11.92
C GLY A 82 7.52 -8.39 10.64
N VAL A 83 7.29 -7.78 9.48
CA VAL A 83 7.72 -8.28 8.17
C VAL A 83 8.05 -7.11 7.23
N VAL A 84 9.20 -7.18 6.56
CA VAL A 84 9.61 -6.18 5.56
C VAL A 84 9.23 -6.69 4.17
N VAL A 85 8.53 -5.86 3.39
CA VAL A 85 8.14 -6.18 2.02
C VAL A 85 8.71 -5.14 1.08
N LYS A 86 9.45 -5.57 0.05
CA LYS A 86 9.94 -4.68 -1.01
C LYS A 86 9.61 -5.24 -2.40
N ILE A 87 9.39 -4.35 -3.34
CA ILE A 87 9.38 -4.64 -4.78
C ILE A 87 10.71 -4.12 -5.31
N GLY A 88 11.51 -4.97 -5.95
CA GLY A 88 12.83 -4.59 -6.45
C GLY A 88 13.45 -5.66 -7.33
N TYR A 89 14.62 -5.35 -7.88
CA TYR A 89 15.32 -6.24 -8.81
C TYR A 89 16.27 -7.17 -8.09
N VAL A 90 16.19 -8.45 -8.44
CA VAL A 90 17.14 -9.51 -8.04
C VAL A 90 17.61 -10.22 -9.32
N SER A 91 18.90 -10.19 -9.59
CA SER A 91 19.47 -10.72 -10.84
C SER A 91 18.75 -10.21 -12.09
N ARG A 92 18.47 -8.91 -12.12
CA ARG A 92 17.73 -8.18 -13.18
C ARG A 92 16.28 -8.63 -13.38
N ARG A 93 15.69 -9.34 -12.44
CA ARG A 93 14.27 -9.72 -12.42
C ARG A 93 13.54 -8.92 -11.35
N LEU A 94 12.48 -8.22 -11.75
CA LEU A 94 11.61 -7.54 -10.79
C LEU A 94 10.82 -8.58 -10.01
N CYS A 95 10.84 -8.49 -8.70
CA CYS A 95 10.16 -9.45 -7.82
C CYS A 95 9.64 -8.79 -6.54
N VAL A 96 8.78 -9.49 -5.83
CA VAL A 96 8.34 -9.16 -4.48
C VAL A 96 9.21 -9.90 -3.49
N ILE A 97 9.78 -9.22 -2.50
CA ILE A 97 10.62 -9.81 -1.45
C ILE A 97 9.93 -9.61 -0.12
N VAL A 98 9.76 -10.70 0.63
CA VAL A 98 9.07 -10.74 1.93
C VAL A 98 10.02 -11.32 2.96
N ALA A 99 10.42 -10.54 3.96
CA ALA A 99 11.37 -10.97 5.00
C ALA A 99 10.79 -10.80 6.39
N ASN A 100 10.66 -11.88 7.16
CA ASN A 100 10.28 -11.80 8.57
C ASN A 100 11.33 -11.04 9.38
N ASP A 101 10.91 -10.12 10.22
CA ASP A 101 11.79 -9.42 11.14
C ASP A 101 11.85 -10.13 12.50
N ALA A 102 12.83 -11.01 12.66
CA ALA A 102 13.04 -11.76 13.91
C ALA A 102 13.37 -10.85 15.11
N THR A 103 13.70 -9.59 14.89
CA THR A 103 13.87 -8.61 15.98
C THR A 103 12.53 -8.20 16.61
N VAL A 104 11.42 -8.36 15.87
CA VAL A 104 10.06 -8.08 16.33
C VAL A 104 9.40 -9.37 16.80
N LYS A 105 9.33 -9.57 18.13
CA LYS A 105 8.69 -10.75 18.74
C LYS A 105 9.11 -12.09 18.12
N ALA A 106 10.42 -12.25 17.81
CA ALA A 106 10.97 -13.43 17.14
C ALA A 106 10.28 -13.77 15.80
N GLY A 107 9.82 -12.78 15.07
CA GLY A 107 9.09 -12.96 13.81
C GLY A 107 7.67 -13.51 13.97
N ALA A 108 7.06 -13.40 15.16
CA ALA A 108 5.70 -13.86 15.38
C ALA A 108 4.67 -13.04 14.57
N TRP A 109 3.62 -13.71 14.14
CA TRP A 109 2.58 -13.14 13.26
C TRP A 109 1.44 -12.54 14.07
N PHE A 110 1.32 -11.22 13.99
CA PHE A 110 0.15 -10.46 14.42
C PHE A 110 -0.91 -10.42 13.32
N PRO A 111 -2.16 -10.00 13.61
CA PRO A 111 -3.18 -9.84 12.57
C PRO A 111 -2.71 -8.99 11.38
N ILE A 112 -2.00 -7.89 11.66
CA ILE A 112 -1.46 -7.02 10.62
C ILE A 112 -0.31 -7.67 9.83
N THR A 113 0.42 -8.61 10.41
CA THR A 113 1.46 -9.38 9.72
C THR A 113 0.85 -10.24 8.61
N ALA A 114 -0.26 -10.93 8.92
CA ALA A 114 -1.01 -11.71 7.95
C ALA A 114 -1.54 -10.83 6.81
N LYS A 115 -2.18 -9.70 7.16
CA LYS A 115 -2.69 -8.75 6.18
C LYS A 115 -1.59 -8.21 5.25
N LYS A 116 -0.39 -7.95 5.77
CA LYS A 116 0.73 -7.46 4.96
C LYS A 116 1.31 -8.54 4.03
N ASN A 117 1.38 -9.79 4.49
CA ASN A 117 1.77 -10.92 3.63
C ASN A 117 0.74 -11.14 2.50
N LEU A 118 -0.56 -11.07 2.80
CA LEU A 118 -1.62 -11.13 1.79
C LEU A 118 -1.47 -10.02 0.76
N ARG A 119 -1.15 -8.79 1.20
CA ARG A 119 -0.90 -7.69 0.25
C ARG A 119 0.33 -7.95 -0.63
N ALA A 120 1.39 -8.52 -0.08
CA ALA A 120 2.57 -8.91 -0.85
C ALA A 120 2.22 -9.96 -1.92
N GLN A 121 1.45 -10.99 -1.55
CA GLN A 121 0.96 -12.02 -2.48
C GLN A 121 0.01 -11.44 -3.52
N GLU A 122 -0.91 -10.54 -3.14
CA GLU A 122 -1.79 -9.84 -4.06
C GLU A 122 -0.99 -9.07 -5.13
N ILE A 123 0.04 -8.32 -4.72
CA ILE A 123 0.93 -7.62 -5.65
C ILE A 123 1.64 -8.61 -6.58
N ALA A 124 2.12 -9.75 -6.06
CA ALA A 124 2.76 -10.78 -6.88
C ALA A 124 1.79 -11.39 -7.90
N ILE A 125 0.58 -11.75 -7.47
CA ILE A 125 -0.47 -12.36 -8.31
C ILE A 125 -0.90 -11.41 -9.42
N GLU A 126 -1.27 -10.18 -9.05
CA GLU A 126 -1.80 -9.20 -9.99
C GLU A 126 -0.79 -8.76 -11.06
N ASN A 127 0.50 -8.78 -10.70
CA ASN A 127 1.57 -8.37 -11.59
C ASN A 127 2.38 -9.55 -12.14
N LYS A 128 2.01 -10.79 -11.83
CA LYS A 128 2.75 -12.03 -12.21
C LYS A 128 4.24 -11.94 -11.89
N LEU A 129 4.58 -11.34 -10.73
CA LEU A 129 5.95 -11.20 -10.28
C LEU A 129 6.39 -12.41 -9.44
N PRO A 130 7.62 -12.90 -9.62
CA PRO A 130 8.22 -13.82 -8.67
C PRO A 130 8.16 -13.28 -7.24
N ILE A 131 7.96 -14.16 -6.26
CA ILE A 131 7.95 -13.78 -4.85
C ILE A 131 9.01 -14.58 -4.08
N LEU A 132 9.80 -13.86 -3.29
CA LEU A 132 10.93 -14.40 -2.53
C LEU A 132 10.64 -14.26 -1.03
N TYR A 133 10.61 -15.37 -0.30
CA TYR A 133 10.36 -15.38 1.14
C TYR A 133 11.63 -15.64 1.92
N LEU A 134 12.02 -14.72 2.80
CA LEU A 134 13.13 -14.85 3.74
C LEU A 134 12.55 -15.11 5.13
N VAL A 135 12.43 -16.40 5.48
CA VAL A 135 11.60 -16.85 6.61
C VAL A 135 12.43 -16.98 7.89
N ASP A 136 11.98 -16.31 8.93
CA ASP A 136 12.54 -16.34 10.28
C ASP A 136 11.42 -16.02 11.28
N SER A 137 10.57 -17.03 11.60
CA SER A 137 9.27 -16.80 12.23
C SER A 137 8.94 -17.84 13.29
N ALA A 138 8.56 -17.35 14.47
CA ALA A 138 8.04 -18.18 15.57
C ALA A 138 6.57 -18.63 15.38
N GLY A 139 5.96 -18.39 14.22
CA GLY A 139 4.56 -18.73 13.96
C GLY A 139 3.58 -17.67 14.47
N VAL A 140 2.33 -18.05 14.72
CA VAL A 140 1.26 -17.14 15.16
C VAL A 140 1.55 -16.57 16.56
N TYR A 141 1.31 -15.27 16.76
CA TYR A 141 1.34 -14.66 18.08
C TYR A 141 0.17 -15.14 18.93
N LEU A 142 0.40 -16.18 19.72
CA LEU A 142 -0.63 -16.92 20.46
C LEU A 142 -1.62 -16.06 21.27
N PRO A 143 -1.20 -14.95 21.94
CA PRO A 143 -2.16 -14.09 22.67
C PRO A 143 -3.23 -13.43 21.79
N MET A 144 -3.11 -13.50 20.45
CA MET A 144 -4.07 -12.93 19.49
C MET A 144 -4.53 -13.99 18.46
N GLN A 145 -4.44 -15.27 18.78
CA GLN A 145 -4.73 -16.35 17.84
C GLN A 145 -6.19 -16.32 17.33
N ASP A 146 -7.14 -15.87 18.19
CA ASP A 146 -8.54 -15.68 17.87
C ASP A 146 -8.80 -14.71 16.70
N LYS A 147 -7.86 -13.78 16.45
CA LYS A 147 -7.94 -12.78 15.39
C LYS A 147 -7.15 -13.15 14.13
N ILE A 148 -6.55 -14.32 14.08
CA ILE A 148 -5.65 -14.72 13.00
C ILE A 148 -6.08 -16.03 12.35
N PHE A 149 -6.41 -17.05 13.17
CA PHE A 149 -6.41 -18.44 12.75
C PHE A 149 -7.50 -18.80 11.74
N PRO A 150 -8.82 -18.64 12.01
CA PRO A 150 -9.84 -19.26 11.16
C PRO A 150 -10.42 -18.36 10.07
N ASP A 151 -10.06 -17.07 10.06
CA ASP A 151 -10.69 -16.10 9.17
C ASP A 151 -10.20 -16.24 7.72
N LYS A 152 -11.11 -15.92 6.78
CA LYS A 152 -10.88 -16.06 5.34
C LYS A 152 -9.67 -15.27 4.84
N GLU A 153 -9.55 -14.01 5.22
CA GLU A 153 -8.48 -13.11 4.75
C GLU A 153 -7.35 -13.00 5.78
N HIS A 154 -6.89 -14.14 6.27
CA HIS A 154 -5.85 -14.27 7.27
C HIS A 154 -4.85 -15.40 6.96
N PHE A 155 -4.32 -16.03 7.99
CA PHE A 155 -3.19 -16.93 7.93
C PHE A 155 -3.38 -18.08 6.92
N GLY A 156 -4.54 -18.76 6.94
CA GLY A 156 -4.83 -19.87 6.02
C GLY A 156 -4.90 -19.44 4.54
N ARG A 157 -5.31 -18.19 4.27
CA ARG A 157 -5.37 -17.65 2.92
C ARG A 157 -3.99 -17.56 2.26
N ILE A 158 -2.95 -17.34 3.04
CA ILE A 158 -1.58 -17.24 2.56
C ILE A 158 -1.14 -18.56 1.93
N PHE A 159 -1.42 -19.68 2.58
CA PHE A 159 -1.08 -21.02 2.06
C PHE A 159 -1.89 -21.37 0.81
N ARG A 160 -3.18 -21.04 0.81
CA ARG A 160 -4.00 -21.17 -0.40
C ARG A 160 -3.42 -20.37 -1.56
N ASN A 161 -2.99 -19.15 -1.30
CA ASN A 161 -2.38 -18.30 -2.33
C ASN A 161 -1.05 -18.88 -2.82
N ASN A 162 -0.20 -19.47 -1.96
CA ASN A 162 1.01 -20.17 -2.39
C ASN A 162 0.68 -21.26 -3.43
N ALA A 163 -0.28 -22.13 -3.12
CA ALA A 163 -0.69 -23.19 -4.05
C ALA A 163 -1.21 -22.63 -5.37
N GLN A 164 -2.01 -21.55 -5.32
CA GLN A 164 -2.54 -20.92 -6.52
C GLN A 164 -1.47 -20.20 -7.35
N MET A 165 -0.55 -19.47 -6.70
CA MET A 165 0.55 -18.81 -7.40
C MET A 165 1.43 -19.81 -8.14
N SER A 166 1.75 -20.96 -7.53
CA SER A 166 2.47 -22.03 -8.21
C SER A 166 1.72 -22.52 -9.44
N SER A 167 0.40 -22.78 -9.31
CA SER A 167 -0.43 -23.20 -10.45
C SER A 167 -0.56 -22.14 -11.57
N MET A 168 -0.36 -20.86 -11.25
CA MET A 168 -0.32 -19.74 -12.21
C MET A 168 1.07 -19.56 -12.86
N GLY A 169 2.07 -20.35 -12.48
CA GLY A 169 3.45 -20.22 -12.95
C GLY A 169 4.19 -19.01 -12.34
N ILE A 170 3.74 -18.51 -11.21
CA ILE A 170 4.43 -17.44 -10.47
C ILE A 170 5.50 -18.09 -9.60
N THR A 171 6.76 -17.87 -9.94
CA THR A 171 7.90 -18.45 -9.21
C THR A 171 7.95 -18.01 -7.76
N GLN A 172 8.06 -18.97 -6.86
CA GLN A 172 8.15 -18.79 -5.42
C GLN A 172 9.40 -19.45 -4.88
N ILE A 173 10.33 -18.69 -4.29
CA ILE A 173 11.56 -19.23 -3.67
C ILE A 173 11.58 -18.80 -2.22
N SER A 174 11.81 -19.76 -1.33
CA SER A 174 11.93 -19.50 0.10
C SER A 174 13.31 -19.80 0.61
N ALA A 175 13.82 -18.96 1.52
CA ALA A 175 14.99 -19.25 2.35
C ALA A 175 14.58 -19.28 3.81
N ILE A 176 14.77 -20.43 4.46
CA ILE A 176 14.56 -20.63 5.89
C ILE A 176 15.85 -20.21 6.58
N MET A 177 15.81 -19.03 7.23
CA MET A 177 16.97 -18.33 7.77
C MET A 177 16.92 -18.21 9.30
N GLY A 178 16.04 -18.97 9.92
CA GLY A 178 15.84 -19.03 11.36
C GLY A 178 14.83 -20.09 11.74
N SER A 179 14.32 -20.02 12.96
CA SER A 179 13.28 -20.94 13.41
C SER A 179 12.01 -20.74 12.59
N CYS A 180 11.41 -21.83 12.13
CA CYS A 180 10.17 -21.85 11.39
C CYS A 180 9.24 -22.92 11.97
N VAL A 181 8.22 -22.50 12.71
CA VAL A 181 7.45 -23.40 13.58
C VAL A 181 5.97 -23.41 13.22
N ALA A 182 5.35 -24.57 13.33
CA ALA A 182 3.91 -24.80 13.21
C ALA A 182 3.35 -24.31 11.84
N GLY A 183 2.26 -23.55 11.84
CA GLY A 183 1.67 -23.02 10.61
C GLY A 183 2.63 -22.19 9.76
N GLY A 184 3.60 -21.49 10.37
CA GLY A 184 4.65 -20.77 9.64
C GLY A 184 5.55 -21.65 8.79
N ALA A 185 5.63 -22.94 9.08
CA ALA A 185 6.43 -23.91 8.30
C ALA A 185 5.81 -24.22 6.92
N TYR A 186 4.51 -24.06 6.77
CA TYR A 186 3.85 -24.31 5.47
C TYR A 186 4.25 -23.28 4.39
N LEU A 187 4.46 -22.02 4.77
CA LEU A 187 4.81 -20.97 3.82
C LEU A 187 6.06 -21.32 2.97
N PRO A 188 7.22 -21.65 3.57
CA PRO A 188 8.40 -22.01 2.79
C PRO A 188 8.25 -23.33 2.03
N ILE A 189 7.57 -24.32 2.58
CA ILE A 189 7.47 -25.65 1.97
C ILE A 189 6.44 -25.69 0.84
N MET A 190 5.48 -24.78 0.82
CA MET A 190 4.55 -24.61 -0.30
C MET A 190 5.11 -23.68 -1.39
N SER A 191 6.31 -23.15 -1.24
CA SER A 191 7.06 -22.48 -2.31
C SER A 191 7.58 -23.51 -3.32
N ASP A 192 7.95 -23.07 -4.53
CA ASP A 192 8.43 -23.98 -5.56
C ASP A 192 9.81 -24.54 -5.23
N GLU A 193 10.66 -23.75 -4.54
CA GLU A 193 11.98 -24.15 -4.07
C GLU A 193 12.26 -23.60 -2.66
N ALA A 194 12.84 -24.43 -1.79
CA ALA A 194 13.15 -24.11 -0.41
C ALA A 194 14.64 -24.30 -0.08
N ILE A 195 15.27 -23.25 0.44
CA ILE A 195 16.66 -23.23 0.90
C ILE A 195 16.64 -23.16 2.42
N ILE A 196 17.49 -23.93 3.11
CA ILE A 196 17.64 -23.87 4.57
C ILE A 196 19.08 -23.55 4.98
N VAL A 197 19.25 -22.64 5.94
CA VAL A 197 20.57 -22.27 6.47
C VAL A 197 20.98 -23.23 7.58
N ASP A 198 22.16 -23.84 7.43
CA ASP A 198 22.73 -24.80 8.37
C ASP A 198 22.91 -24.18 9.77
N LYS A 199 22.65 -24.95 10.83
CA LYS A 199 22.85 -24.62 12.25
C LYS A 199 22.07 -23.43 12.81
N THR A 200 21.63 -22.50 11.99
CA THR A 200 20.90 -21.30 12.44
C THR A 200 19.43 -21.35 12.12
N ALA A 201 19.01 -22.23 11.23
CA ALA A 201 17.62 -22.41 10.82
C ALA A 201 17.13 -23.82 11.15
N SER A 202 15.84 -23.90 11.44
CA SER A 202 15.14 -25.20 11.64
C SER A 202 13.69 -25.03 11.23
N ILE A 203 13.08 -26.10 10.73
CA ILE A 203 11.67 -26.13 10.33
C ILE A 203 10.99 -27.40 10.82
N PHE A 204 9.86 -27.27 11.49
CA PHE A 204 9.08 -28.40 11.98
C PHE A 204 7.64 -27.96 12.34
N LEU A 205 6.70 -28.89 12.34
CA LEU A 205 5.34 -28.63 12.80
C LEU A 205 5.29 -28.44 14.32
N ALA A 206 6.03 -29.26 15.07
CA ALA A 206 6.12 -29.21 16.53
C ALA A 206 7.61 -29.16 16.93
N GLY A 207 8.02 -28.14 17.67
CA GLY A 207 9.37 -28.03 18.20
C GLY A 207 9.65 -29.04 19.31
N SER A 208 10.95 -29.24 19.67
CA SER A 208 11.43 -30.22 20.63
C SER A 208 10.68 -30.22 21.96
N TYR A 209 10.29 -29.07 22.49
CA TYR A 209 9.47 -28.97 23.71
C TYR A 209 8.09 -29.63 23.58
N LEU A 210 7.43 -29.40 22.44
CA LEU A 210 6.09 -29.96 22.19
C LEU A 210 6.17 -31.45 21.91
N VAL A 211 7.21 -31.91 21.19
CA VAL A 211 7.50 -33.33 20.95
C VAL A 211 7.69 -34.05 22.30
N LYS A 212 8.52 -33.48 23.17
CA LYS A 212 8.74 -34.06 24.53
C LYS A 212 7.44 -34.12 25.35
N ALA A 213 6.62 -33.06 25.28
CA ALA A 213 5.36 -33.02 26.01
C ALA A 213 4.31 -34.00 25.45
N ALA A 214 4.29 -34.21 24.13
CA ALA A 214 3.26 -35.02 23.46
C ALA A 214 3.58 -36.53 23.49
N ILE A 215 4.84 -36.91 23.28
CA ILE A 215 5.25 -38.32 23.11
C ILE A 215 6.45 -38.74 23.99
N GLY A 216 6.97 -37.82 24.83
CA GLY A 216 8.09 -38.13 25.74
C GLY A 216 9.47 -38.17 25.06
N GLU A 217 9.59 -37.96 23.76
CA GLU A 217 10.84 -38.01 23.03
C GLU A 217 11.72 -36.79 23.36
N ASN A 218 12.97 -37.04 23.71
CA ASN A 218 13.95 -36.00 24.01
C ASN A 218 14.89 -35.83 22.81
N ILE A 219 14.61 -34.83 21.95
CA ILE A 219 15.35 -34.51 20.73
C ILE A 219 15.63 -33.02 20.69
N ASP A 220 16.77 -32.60 20.16
CA ASP A 220 17.07 -31.20 19.92
C ASP A 220 16.50 -30.69 18.57
N ASN A 221 16.39 -29.38 18.43
CA ASN A 221 15.78 -28.78 17.24
C ASN A 221 16.58 -29.00 15.95
N GLU A 222 17.92 -29.12 16.03
CA GLU A 222 18.76 -29.35 14.84
C GLU A 222 18.58 -30.78 14.32
N THR A 223 18.58 -31.76 15.21
CA THR A 223 18.31 -33.16 14.87
C THR A 223 16.87 -33.36 14.39
N LEU A 224 15.90 -32.65 15.00
CA LEU A 224 14.49 -32.77 14.66
C LEU A 224 14.17 -32.18 13.27
N GLY A 225 14.71 -31.02 12.96
CA GLY A 225 14.30 -30.28 11.75
C GLY A 225 15.34 -29.27 11.26
N GLY A 226 16.62 -29.56 11.44
CA GLY A 226 17.71 -28.79 10.90
C GLY A 226 17.99 -29.08 9.42
N ALA A 227 18.99 -28.40 8.88
CA ALA A 227 19.29 -28.44 7.46
C ALA A 227 19.70 -29.86 6.96
N THR A 228 20.48 -30.59 7.73
CA THR A 228 20.90 -31.97 7.38
C THR A 228 19.67 -32.88 7.34
N THR A 229 18.84 -32.84 8.35
CA THR A 229 17.62 -33.66 8.42
C THR A 229 16.72 -33.42 7.20
N HIS A 230 16.49 -32.17 6.83
CA HIS A 230 15.53 -31.86 5.77
C HIS A 230 16.10 -31.89 4.36
N CYS A 231 17.38 -31.70 4.16
CA CYS A 231 18.00 -31.86 2.83
C CYS A 231 18.44 -33.28 2.51
N GLU A 232 18.81 -34.08 3.53
CA GLU A 232 19.50 -35.38 3.31
C GLU A 232 18.67 -36.59 3.75
N ILE A 233 17.71 -36.43 4.69
CA ILE A 233 16.87 -37.52 5.21
C ILE A 233 15.45 -37.45 4.74
N SER A 234 14.76 -36.31 5.00
CA SER A 234 13.33 -36.18 4.72
C SER A 234 13.00 -35.59 3.35
N GLY A 235 13.95 -34.92 2.70
CA GLY A 235 13.73 -34.27 1.41
C GLY A 235 12.75 -33.10 1.46
N VAL A 236 12.52 -32.51 2.63
CA VAL A 236 11.56 -31.38 2.81
C VAL A 236 12.10 -30.08 2.21
N THR A 237 13.43 -29.89 2.20
CA THR A 237 14.08 -28.72 1.61
C THR A 237 15.07 -29.13 0.54
N ASP A 238 15.23 -28.26 -0.49
CA ASP A 238 15.97 -28.59 -1.71
C ASP A 238 17.46 -28.25 -1.60
N TYR A 239 17.80 -27.19 -0.86
CA TYR A 239 19.18 -26.70 -0.81
C TYR A 239 19.61 -26.37 0.62
N LYS A 240 20.79 -26.89 1.00
CA LYS A 240 21.48 -26.52 2.23
C LYS A 240 22.41 -25.33 1.98
N ALA A 241 22.32 -24.29 2.80
CA ALA A 241 23.16 -23.10 2.73
C ALA A 241 24.04 -22.98 3.99
N LYS A 242 25.28 -22.52 3.84
CA LYS A 242 26.25 -22.41 4.96
C LYS A 242 25.90 -21.26 5.92
N ASN A 243 25.31 -20.20 5.43
CA ASN A 243 24.92 -18.98 6.17
C ASN A 243 23.93 -18.15 5.37
N ASP A 244 23.48 -17.00 5.94
CA ASP A 244 22.53 -16.10 5.31
C ASP A 244 22.97 -15.66 3.90
N LYS A 245 24.25 -15.29 3.71
CA LYS A 245 24.76 -14.84 2.40
C LYS A 245 24.73 -15.94 1.36
N ASP A 246 25.16 -17.15 1.71
CA ASP A 246 25.12 -18.30 0.80
C ASP A 246 23.67 -18.64 0.38
N ALA A 247 22.70 -18.53 1.29
CA ALA A 247 21.29 -18.71 0.96
C ALA A 247 20.80 -17.64 -0.04
N LEU A 248 21.15 -16.38 0.19
CA LEU A 248 20.78 -15.27 -0.70
C LEU A 248 21.47 -15.37 -2.07
N ASP A 249 22.73 -15.84 -2.12
CA ASP A 249 23.44 -16.08 -3.37
C ASP A 249 22.82 -17.24 -4.17
N LYS A 250 22.31 -18.28 -3.50
CA LYS A 250 21.54 -19.35 -4.15
C LYS A 250 20.25 -18.80 -4.76
N ILE A 251 19.50 -17.96 -4.05
CA ILE A 251 18.32 -17.27 -4.61
C ILE A 251 18.72 -16.49 -5.87
N LYS A 252 19.78 -15.67 -5.81
CA LYS A 252 20.26 -14.91 -6.98
C LYS A 252 20.60 -15.82 -8.16
N ALA A 253 21.26 -16.95 -7.89
CA ALA A 253 21.65 -17.91 -8.92
C ALA A 253 20.44 -18.58 -9.60
N ILE A 254 19.38 -18.88 -8.85
CA ILE A 254 18.12 -19.41 -9.38
C ILE A 254 17.40 -18.32 -10.19
N MET A 255 17.23 -17.13 -9.61
CA MET A 255 16.56 -16.00 -10.27
C MET A 255 17.23 -15.60 -11.60
N ALA A 256 18.55 -15.74 -11.71
CA ALA A 256 19.28 -15.45 -12.95
C ALA A 256 18.94 -16.43 -14.11
N LYS A 257 18.35 -17.59 -13.80
CA LYS A 257 18.08 -18.66 -14.77
C LYS A 257 16.59 -18.79 -15.13
N ILE A 258 15.69 -18.12 -14.41
CA ILE A 258 14.25 -18.19 -14.76
C ILE A 258 14.00 -17.62 -16.16
N GLY A 259 13.01 -18.16 -16.86
CA GLY A 259 12.62 -17.75 -18.21
C GLY A 259 12.21 -16.29 -18.33
N ALA A 260 12.06 -15.80 -19.54
CA ALA A 260 11.59 -14.45 -19.80
C ALA A 260 10.15 -14.27 -19.32
N ALA A 261 9.85 -13.13 -18.67
CA ALA A 261 8.50 -12.78 -18.30
C ALA A 261 7.67 -12.37 -19.52
N GLN A 262 6.38 -12.64 -19.49
CA GLN A 262 5.42 -12.04 -20.43
C GLN A 262 5.32 -10.54 -20.19
N THR A 263 4.84 -9.79 -21.17
CA THR A 263 4.63 -8.34 -21.02
C THR A 263 3.23 -7.93 -21.48
N ALA A 264 2.64 -6.96 -20.79
CA ALA A 264 1.38 -6.33 -21.21
C ALA A 264 1.58 -5.43 -22.44
N GLY A 265 2.80 -4.98 -22.71
CA GLY A 265 3.14 -4.13 -23.83
C GLY A 265 2.65 -2.68 -23.66
N PHE A 266 2.61 -2.15 -22.44
CA PHE A 266 2.29 -0.75 -22.23
C PHE A 266 3.29 0.15 -22.93
N ASN A 267 2.79 1.25 -23.52
CA ASN A 267 3.64 2.17 -24.29
C ASN A 267 4.65 2.89 -23.42
N ARG A 268 5.92 2.70 -23.69
CA ARG A 268 7.03 3.39 -23.02
C ARG A 268 8.03 3.95 -24.05
N VAL A 269 8.46 5.16 -23.81
CA VAL A 269 9.61 5.81 -24.49
C VAL A 269 10.68 6.13 -23.45
N LYS A 270 11.79 6.74 -23.86
CA LYS A 270 12.80 7.22 -22.91
C LYS A 270 12.18 8.29 -21.99
N GLY A 271 12.24 8.08 -20.68
CA GLY A 271 11.74 9.02 -19.68
C GLY A 271 12.51 10.35 -19.71
N VAL A 272 11.78 11.43 -19.48
CA VAL A 272 12.30 12.80 -19.44
C VAL A 272 11.87 13.46 -18.14
N LYS A 273 12.72 14.29 -17.54
CA LYS A 273 12.36 15.06 -16.35
C LYS A 273 11.31 16.13 -16.67
N PRO A 274 10.47 16.52 -15.71
CA PRO A 274 9.65 17.73 -15.82
C PRO A 274 10.52 18.95 -16.12
N LYS A 275 9.98 19.92 -16.87
CA LYS A 275 10.60 21.25 -17.06
C LYS A 275 10.41 22.11 -15.81
N GLU A 276 9.23 22.02 -15.20
CA GLU A 276 8.91 22.70 -13.95
C GLU A 276 9.64 22.07 -12.77
N ASN A 277 10.13 22.90 -11.84
CA ASN A 277 10.86 22.44 -10.66
C ASN A 277 9.96 21.59 -9.75
N PRO A 278 10.25 20.27 -9.54
CA PRO A 278 9.45 19.41 -8.67
C PRO A 278 9.39 19.87 -7.21
N ASP A 279 10.44 20.52 -6.69
CA ASP A 279 10.47 20.99 -5.29
C ASP A 279 9.37 22.02 -4.99
N ALA A 280 8.90 22.75 -6.01
CA ALA A 280 7.82 23.70 -5.85
C ALA A 280 6.47 23.07 -5.43
N ILE A 281 6.33 21.75 -5.50
CA ILE A 281 5.16 21.02 -4.96
C ILE A 281 4.92 21.41 -3.50
N PHE A 282 5.98 21.57 -2.71
CA PHE A 282 5.86 21.92 -1.30
C PHE A 282 5.26 23.31 -1.05
N GLY A 283 5.52 24.28 -1.93
CA GLY A 283 4.94 25.61 -1.83
C GLY A 283 3.55 25.75 -2.47
N ILE A 284 3.21 24.89 -3.44
CA ILE A 284 1.91 24.88 -4.12
C ILE A 284 0.82 24.29 -3.23
N LEU A 285 1.13 23.22 -2.51
CA LEU A 285 0.17 22.56 -1.62
C LEU A 285 -0.10 23.40 -0.38
N PRO A 286 -1.33 23.87 -0.16
CA PRO A 286 -1.63 24.67 1.02
C PRO A 286 -1.60 23.79 2.27
N HIS A 287 -1.14 24.40 3.37
CA HIS A 287 -1.20 23.77 4.69
C HIS A 287 -2.64 23.60 5.17
N SER A 288 -3.48 24.62 4.94
CA SER A 288 -4.91 24.55 5.24
C SER A 288 -5.67 23.71 4.22
N ARG A 289 -6.44 22.75 4.69
CA ARG A 289 -7.25 21.85 3.85
C ARG A 289 -8.41 22.55 3.12
N THR A 290 -8.77 23.74 3.56
CA THR A 290 -9.82 24.58 2.95
C THR A 290 -9.29 25.46 1.84
N ASP A 291 -7.98 25.70 1.81
CA ASP A 291 -7.38 26.58 0.83
C ASP A 291 -7.31 25.92 -0.55
N GLN A 292 -7.42 26.75 -1.56
CA GLN A 292 -7.45 26.34 -2.95
C GLN A 292 -6.04 26.39 -3.55
N TYR A 293 -5.78 25.47 -4.46
CA TYR A 293 -4.60 25.50 -5.31
C TYR A 293 -4.92 24.95 -6.70
N ASP A 294 -4.07 25.24 -7.66
CA ASP A 294 -4.22 24.76 -9.02
C ASP A 294 -3.54 23.40 -9.20
N THR A 295 -4.34 22.35 -9.37
CA THR A 295 -3.84 20.98 -9.54
C THR A 295 -3.05 20.81 -10.84
N TYR A 296 -3.23 21.64 -11.84
CA TYR A 296 -2.39 21.66 -13.04
C TYR A 296 -0.90 21.86 -12.68
N GLU A 297 -0.62 22.69 -11.69
CA GLU A 297 0.76 22.93 -11.24
C GLU A 297 1.39 21.71 -10.59
N ILE A 298 0.61 20.86 -9.94
CA ILE A 298 1.08 19.54 -9.44
C ILE A 298 1.34 18.60 -10.62
N ILE A 299 0.39 18.48 -11.55
CA ILE A 299 0.52 17.60 -12.72
C ILE A 299 1.78 17.95 -13.53
N LYS A 300 2.03 19.23 -13.82
CA LYS A 300 3.22 19.69 -14.56
C LYS A 300 4.54 19.23 -13.93
N ARG A 301 4.57 19.07 -12.59
CA ARG A 301 5.77 18.65 -11.84
C ARG A 301 5.91 17.13 -11.72
N LEU A 302 4.88 16.39 -12.11
CA LEU A 302 4.86 14.92 -12.12
C LEU A 302 5.08 14.34 -13.53
N VAL A 303 4.69 15.04 -14.59
CA VAL A 303 4.74 14.51 -15.96
C VAL A 303 6.00 14.89 -16.71
N ASP A 304 6.38 14.08 -17.67
CA ASP A 304 7.55 14.30 -18.53
C ASP A 304 7.40 15.61 -19.28
N LYS A 305 8.48 16.39 -19.36
CA LYS A 305 8.55 17.73 -20.00
C LYS A 305 7.52 18.74 -19.48
N SER A 306 6.76 18.43 -18.43
CA SER A 306 5.62 19.21 -17.94
C SER A 306 4.49 19.37 -18.98
N GLU A 307 4.36 18.42 -19.89
CA GLU A 307 3.43 18.43 -21.02
C GLU A 307 2.36 17.34 -20.86
N PHE A 308 1.12 17.66 -21.17
CA PHE A 308 -0.01 16.72 -21.19
C PHE A 308 -1.13 17.22 -22.10
N GLU A 309 -1.94 16.31 -22.63
CA GLU A 309 -3.11 16.60 -23.45
C GLU A 309 -4.38 16.43 -22.63
N GLU A 310 -5.03 17.54 -22.28
CA GLU A 310 -6.25 17.47 -21.48
C GLU A 310 -7.47 17.07 -22.31
N TYR A 311 -8.17 16.04 -21.84
CA TYR A 311 -9.43 15.60 -22.40
C TYR A 311 -10.59 16.40 -21.84
N LYS A 312 -11.43 17.01 -22.71
CA LYS A 312 -12.60 17.83 -22.34
C LYS A 312 -12.26 18.98 -21.37
N ALA A 313 -11.20 19.74 -21.62
CA ALA A 313 -10.74 20.86 -20.78
C ALA A 313 -11.85 21.88 -20.43
N GLY A 314 -12.80 22.11 -21.34
CA GLY A 314 -13.91 23.05 -21.16
C GLY A 314 -15.11 22.51 -20.36
N TYR A 315 -15.16 21.22 -20.05
CA TYR A 315 -16.29 20.53 -19.43
C TYR A 315 -15.88 19.76 -18.18
N GLY A 316 -16.75 19.72 -17.15
CA GLY A 316 -16.49 18.97 -15.92
C GLY A 316 -15.18 19.38 -15.24
N LYS A 317 -14.96 20.67 -15.05
CA LYS A 317 -13.66 21.27 -14.71
C LYS A 317 -13.16 20.93 -13.29
N THR A 318 -14.03 20.39 -12.43
CA THR A 318 -13.62 19.95 -11.08
C THR A 318 -12.84 18.63 -11.08
N ILE A 319 -12.81 17.92 -12.21
CA ILE A 319 -11.91 16.80 -12.48
C ILE A 319 -11.09 17.10 -13.72
N ILE A 320 -9.78 16.96 -13.62
CA ILE A 320 -8.83 17.03 -14.73
C ILE A 320 -8.64 15.61 -15.25
N THR A 321 -8.79 15.42 -16.55
CA THR A 321 -8.50 14.16 -17.23
C THR A 321 -7.52 14.44 -18.36
N ALA A 322 -6.36 13.76 -18.37
CA ALA A 322 -5.31 14.07 -19.34
C ALA A 322 -4.49 12.83 -19.74
N TYR A 323 -4.08 12.79 -21.00
CA TYR A 323 -3.02 11.88 -21.45
C TYR A 323 -1.67 12.54 -21.20
N ALA A 324 -0.73 11.78 -20.63
CA ALA A 324 0.61 12.27 -20.28
C ALA A 324 1.64 11.13 -20.32
N ARG A 325 2.89 11.47 -19.99
CA ARG A 325 3.93 10.49 -19.72
C ARG A 325 4.56 10.70 -18.35
N ILE A 326 4.85 9.59 -17.67
CA ILE A 326 5.59 9.60 -16.41
C ILE A 326 6.75 8.61 -16.56
N ASP A 327 7.99 9.11 -16.53
CA ASP A 327 9.21 8.33 -16.77
C ASP A 327 9.12 7.50 -18.07
N GLY A 328 8.59 8.14 -19.11
CA GLY A 328 8.37 7.56 -20.43
C GLY A 328 7.10 6.74 -20.60
N TRP A 329 6.49 6.23 -19.53
CA TRP A 329 5.25 5.46 -19.59
C TRP A 329 4.07 6.36 -19.99
N ALA A 330 3.31 5.95 -21.00
CA ALA A 330 2.03 6.59 -21.31
C ALA A 330 1.03 6.31 -20.19
N VAL A 331 0.36 7.35 -19.70
CA VAL A 331 -0.62 7.29 -18.61
C VAL A 331 -1.85 8.13 -18.90
N GLY A 332 -3.00 7.72 -18.37
CA GLY A 332 -4.20 8.53 -18.24
C GLY A 332 -4.29 9.08 -16.81
N ILE A 333 -4.26 10.39 -16.65
CA ILE A 333 -4.38 11.06 -15.36
C ILE A 333 -5.84 11.41 -15.10
N VAL A 334 -6.33 11.09 -13.89
CA VAL A 334 -7.62 11.52 -13.35
C VAL A 334 -7.33 12.23 -12.02
N ALA A 335 -7.53 13.54 -11.96
CA ALA A 335 -7.15 14.35 -10.81
C ALA A 335 -8.27 15.30 -10.38
N ASN A 336 -8.43 15.51 -9.09
CA ASN A 336 -9.34 16.53 -8.59
C ASN A 336 -8.71 17.92 -8.76
N GLN A 337 -9.42 18.85 -9.42
CA GLN A 337 -9.03 20.26 -9.40
C GLN A 337 -9.45 20.88 -8.06
N ARG A 338 -8.51 21.56 -7.39
CA ARG A 338 -8.77 22.20 -6.09
C ARG A 338 -9.16 23.68 -6.18
N LYS A 339 -9.04 24.27 -7.35
CA LYS A 339 -9.45 25.62 -7.61
C LYS A 339 -10.95 25.71 -7.79
N LEU A 340 -11.56 26.82 -7.35
CA LEU A 340 -12.91 27.18 -7.73
C LEU A 340 -12.96 27.38 -9.26
N VAL A 341 -13.92 26.75 -9.91
CA VAL A 341 -14.05 26.81 -11.37
C VAL A 341 -15.42 27.35 -11.77
N LYS A 342 -15.49 27.98 -12.95
CA LYS A 342 -16.73 28.49 -13.53
C LYS A 342 -17.10 27.70 -14.77
N THR A 343 -18.34 27.21 -14.83
CA THR A 343 -18.89 26.55 -16.01
C THR A 343 -19.15 27.55 -17.12
N LYS A 344 -19.39 27.09 -18.34
CA LYS A 344 -19.78 27.97 -19.46
C LYS A 344 -21.11 28.66 -19.21
N SER A 345 -22.03 28.03 -18.48
CA SER A 345 -23.31 28.61 -18.07
C SER A 345 -23.20 29.64 -16.94
N GLY A 346 -22.01 29.86 -16.39
CA GLY A 346 -21.78 30.84 -15.33
C GLY A 346 -21.85 30.28 -13.91
N GLU A 347 -22.15 29.00 -13.73
CA GLU A 347 -22.20 28.34 -12.42
C GLU A 347 -20.80 28.20 -11.81
N MET A 348 -20.68 28.53 -10.53
CA MET A 348 -19.47 28.35 -9.75
C MET A 348 -19.46 26.93 -9.12
N GLN A 349 -18.41 26.17 -9.35
CA GLN A 349 -18.23 24.83 -8.81
C GLN A 349 -17.00 24.78 -7.90
N PHE A 350 -17.17 24.23 -6.71
CA PHE A 350 -16.08 24.10 -5.71
C PHE A 350 -15.04 23.06 -6.12
N GLY A 351 -13.78 23.39 -5.95
CA GLY A 351 -12.67 22.46 -6.15
C GLY A 351 -12.69 21.29 -5.15
N GLY A 352 -12.25 20.12 -5.59
CA GLY A 352 -12.26 18.90 -4.79
C GLY A 352 -13.64 18.22 -4.67
N VAL A 353 -14.68 18.80 -5.27
CA VAL A 353 -16.04 18.25 -5.27
C VAL A 353 -16.35 17.65 -6.65
N ILE A 354 -16.96 16.49 -6.67
CA ILE A 354 -17.39 15.80 -7.89
C ILE A 354 -18.81 16.24 -8.22
N TYR A 355 -19.01 16.77 -9.43
CA TYR A 355 -20.31 17.17 -10.00
C TYR A 355 -20.72 16.19 -11.09
N ASN A 356 -21.97 16.27 -11.54
CA ASN A 356 -22.51 15.43 -12.61
C ASN A 356 -21.62 15.45 -13.87
N ASP A 357 -21.26 16.65 -14.34
CA ASP A 357 -20.45 16.86 -15.52
C ASP A 357 -19.02 16.29 -15.37
N SER A 358 -18.43 16.44 -14.19
CA SER A 358 -17.08 15.91 -13.92
C SER A 358 -17.08 14.39 -13.74
N ALA A 359 -18.13 13.82 -13.16
CA ALA A 359 -18.31 12.37 -13.07
C ALA A 359 -18.45 11.72 -14.46
N ASP A 360 -19.28 12.30 -15.33
CA ASP A 360 -19.45 11.83 -16.72
C ASP A 360 -18.16 11.96 -17.56
N LYS A 361 -17.44 13.09 -17.39
CA LYS A 361 -16.12 13.29 -18.03
C LYS A 361 -15.14 12.19 -17.63
N ALA A 362 -15.01 11.95 -16.31
CA ALA A 362 -14.10 10.96 -15.78
C ALA A 362 -14.47 9.53 -16.21
N THR A 363 -15.77 9.18 -16.15
CA THR A 363 -16.29 7.88 -16.61
C THR A 363 -15.85 7.58 -18.04
N ARG A 364 -16.11 8.52 -18.95
CA ARG A 364 -15.76 8.34 -20.37
C ARG A 364 -14.25 8.29 -20.59
N PHE A 365 -13.48 9.08 -19.87
CA PHE A 365 -12.02 9.08 -19.98
C PHE A 365 -11.41 7.75 -19.49
N ILE A 366 -11.89 7.23 -18.37
CA ILE A 366 -11.49 5.92 -17.84
C ILE A 366 -11.79 4.82 -18.87
N ALA A 367 -12.99 4.82 -19.46
CA ALA A 367 -13.35 3.88 -20.52
C ALA A 367 -12.43 4.00 -21.75
N ASN A 368 -12.09 5.22 -22.17
CA ASN A 368 -11.14 5.47 -23.27
C ASN A 368 -9.74 4.91 -22.97
N CYS A 369 -9.24 5.07 -21.75
CA CYS A 369 -7.94 4.53 -21.34
C CYS A 369 -7.96 3.00 -21.35
N ASN A 370 -9.04 2.38 -20.89
CA ASN A 370 -9.21 0.94 -20.94
C ASN A 370 -9.20 0.39 -22.38
N GLN A 371 -9.95 1.01 -23.28
CA GLN A 371 -9.98 0.62 -24.69
C GLN A 371 -8.60 0.75 -25.38
N LYS A 372 -7.81 1.76 -24.97
CA LYS A 372 -6.47 2.03 -25.51
C LYS A 372 -5.36 1.32 -24.74
N LYS A 373 -5.68 0.55 -23.69
CA LYS A 373 -4.72 -0.13 -22.81
C LYS A 373 -3.69 0.84 -22.19
N ILE A 374 -4.16 2.00 -21.73
CA ILE A 374 -3.34 3.03 -21.08
C ILE A 374 -3.53 2.92 -19.57
N PRO A 375 -2.48 2.68 -18.76
CA PRO A 375 -2.53 2.70 -17.31
C PRO A 375 -3.10 4.00 -16.75
N LEU A 376 -3.88 3.93 -15.67
CA LEU A 376 -4.54 5.07 -15.03
C LEU A 376 -3.79 5.51 -13.77
N VAL A 377 -3.64 6.82 -13.60
CA VAL A 377 -3.09 7.46 -12.41
C VAL A 377 -4.15 8.38 -11.82
N PHE A 378 -4.57 8.10 -10.59
CA PHE A 378 -5.51 8.90 -9.83
C PHE A 378 -4.76 9.79 -8.85
N LEU A 379 -4.96 11.11 -8.92
CA LEU A 379 -4.46 12.07 -7.95
C LEU A 379 -5.64 12.54 -7.12
N GLN A 380 -5.75 12.02 -5.88
CA GLN A 380 -6.87 12.29 -5.00
C GLN A 380 -6.64 13.53 -4.13
N ASP A 381 -7.51 14.51 -4.26
CA ASP A 381 -7.79 15.54 -3.25
C ASP A 381 -9.28 15.86 -3.32
N VAL A 382 -10.10 14.90 -2.84
CA VAL A 382 -11.56 14.88 -3.00
C VAL A 382 -12.26 15.00 -1.66
N THR A 383 -13.23 15.92 -1.60
CA THR A 383 -14.07 16.13 -0.41
C THR A 383 -15.40 15.37 -0.46
N GLY A 384 -15.78 14.88 -1.65
CA GLY A 384 -17.00 14.11 -1.88
C GLY A 384 -17.70 14.50 -3.17
N PHE A 385 -18.91 14.00 -3.34
CA PHE A 385 -19.83 14.45 -4.39
C PHE A 385 -20.59 15.68 -3.95
N MET A 386 -21.07 16.50 -4.91
CA MET A 386 -21.92 17.64 -4.59
C MET A 386 -23.24 17.18 -3.99
N VAL A 387 -23.69 17.89 -2.99
CA VAL A 387 -24.93 17.60 -2.24
C VAL A 387 -25.97 18.71 -2.45
N GLY A 388 -27.20 18.43 -2.07
CA GLY A 388 -28.30 19.37 -2.11
C GLY A 388 -29.31 19.07 -3.22
N SER A 389 -30.52 19.65 -3.10
CA SER A 389 -31.66 19.33 -3.96
C SER A 389 -31.36 19.49 -5.46
N LYS A 390 -30.63 20.54 -5.84
CA LYS A 390 -30.22 20.76 -7.24
C LYS A 390 -29.40 19.61 -7.79
N SER A 391 -28.43 19.12 -7.03
CA SER A 391 -27.57 17.99 -7.44
C SER A 391 -28.35 16.67 -7.46
N GLU A 392 -29.16 16.42 -6.45
CA GLU A 392 -29.99 15.20 -6.40
C GLU A 392 -30.99 15.16 -7.56
N HIS A 393 -31.69 16.26 -7.82
CA HIS A 393 -32.65 16.35 -8.93
C HIS A 393 -31.98 16.27 -10.32
N SER A 394 -30.71 16.65 -10.43
CA SER A 394 -29.92 16.44 -11.66
C SER A 394 -29.31 15.06 -11.79
N GLY A 395 -29.48 14.18 -10.79
CA GLY A 395 -29.04 12.79 -10.85
C GLY A 395 -27.59 12.56 -10.47
N ILE A 396 -27.04 13.30 -9.50
CA ILE A 396 -25.64 13.16 -9.06
C ILE A 396 -25.30 11.73 -8.64
N ILE A 397 -26.21 11.02 -7.96
CA ILE A 397 -25.98 9.65 -7.55
C ILE A 397 -25.86 8.70 -8.76
N LYS A 398 -26.63 8.96 -9.81
CA LYS A 398 -26.59 8.20 -11.07
C LYS A 398 -25.24 8.42 -11.78
N ASP A 399 -24.82 9.67 -11.92
CA ASP A 399 -23.57 10.01 -12.62
C ASP A 399 -22.35 9.61 -11.81
N GLY A 400 -22.42 9.73 -10.48
CA GLY A 400 -21.41 9.18 -9.57
C GLY A 400 -21.29 7.67 -9.67
N ALA A 401 -22.41 6.94 -9.76
CA ALA A 401 -22.42 5.50 -9.93
C ALA A 401 -21.79 5.06 -11.26
N LYS A 402 -21.95 5.81 -12.35
CA LYS A 402 -21.23 5.54 -13.61
C LYS A 402 -19.72 5.61 -13.42
N MET A 403 -19.23 6.63 -12.72
CA MET A 403 -17.79 6.79 -12.46
C MET A 403 -17.24 5.63 -11.61
N VAL A 404 -17.94 5.27 -10.53
CA VAL A 404 -17.60 4.13 -9.67
C VAL A 404 -17.60 2.83 -10.48
N ASN A 405 -18.59 2.64 -11.35
CA ASN A 405 -18.67 1.48 -12.25
C ASN A 405 -17.46 1.42 -13.19
N ALA A 406 -17.09 2.53 -13.84
CA ALA A 406 -15.94 2.57 -14.74
C ALA A 406 -14.61 2.26 -14.04
N VAL A 407 -14.43 2.75 -12.80
CA VAL A 407 -13.25 2.42 -11.98
C VAL A 407 -13.23 0.94 -11.60
N SER A 408 -14.38 0.39 -11.19
CA SER A 408 -14.52 -1.00 -10.75
C SER A 408 -14.23 -2.01 -11.86
N ASN A 409 -14.72 -1.73 -13.07
CA ASN A 409 -14.58 -2.62 -14.22
C ASN A 409 -13.32 -2.34 -15.06
N SER A 410 -12.46 -1.41 -14.63
CA SER A 410 -11.21 -1.11 -15.31
C SER A 410 -10.28 -2.32 -15.32
N VAL A 411 -9.83 -2.72 -16.49
CA VAL A 411 -8.87 -3.83 -16.71
C VAL A 411 -7.43 -3.34 -16.84
N VAL A 412 -7.21 -2.05 -17.08
CA VAL A 412 -5.86 -1.47 -17.06
C VAL A 412 -5.39 -1.23 -15.63
N PRO A 413 -4.08 -1.30 -15.36
CA PRO A 413 -3.53 -0.99 -14.04
C PRO A 413 -3.92 0.41 -13.57
N LYS A 414 -4.31 0.51 -12.33
CA LYS A 414 -4.66 1.76 -11.64
C LYS A 414 -3.65 2.05 -10.55
N PHE A 415 -3.20 3.30 -10.45
CA PHE A 415 -2.28 3.78 -9.42
C PHE A 415 -2.90 4.98 -8.76
N THR A 416 -2.97 4.98 -7.43
CA THR A 416 -3.61 6.06 -6.68
C THR A 416 -2.59 6.76 -5.79
N VAL A 417 -2.55 8.09 -5.90
CA VAL A 417 -1.76 8.98 -5.05
C VAL A 417 -2.72 9.90 -4.31
N ILE A 418 -2.81 9.75 -3.00
CA ILE A 418 -3.63 10.62 -2.15
C ILE A 418 -2.75 11.81 -1.78
N ILE A 419 -3.01 12.96 -2.39
CA ILE A 419 -2.22 14.19 -2.22
C ILE A 419 -2.79 15.12 -1.17
N GLY A 420 -4.09 15.00 -0.88
CA GLY A 420 -4.82 15.79 0.09
C GLY A 420 -5.97 15.00 0.68
N ASN A 421 -7.18 15.53 0.60
CA ASN A 421 -8.38 14.89 1.14
C ASN A 421 -8.78 13.64 0.34
N SER A 422 -9.27 12.63 1.05
CA SER A 422 -9.84 11.42 0.48
C SER A 422 -11.07 11.02 1.30
N TYR A 423 -12.22 11.68 1.00
CA TYR A 423 -13.39 11.59 1.85
C TYR A 423 -14.56 10.86 1.18
N GLY A 424 -15.24 10.03 1.99
CA GLY A 424 -16.50 9.37 1.67
C GLY A 424 -16.50 8.63 0.33
N ALA A 425 -17.60 8.72 -0.41
CA ALA A 425 -17.74 8.11 -1.73
C ALA A 425 -16.81 8.72 -2.80
N GLY A 426 -16.24 9.90 -2.55
CA GLY A 426 -15.18 10.48 -3.38
C GLY A 426 -13.92 9.60 -3.41
N ASN A 427 -13.56 8.98 -2.27
CA ASN A 427 -12.48 7.98 -2.23
C ASN A 427 -12.75 6.83 -3.20
N TYR A 428 -13.99 6.34 -3.26
CA TYR A 428 -14.39 5.23 -4.13
C TYR A 428 -14.30 5.60 -5.61
N ALA A 429 -14.90 6.73 -5.98
CA ALA A 429 -14.89 7.22 -7.36
C ALA A 429 -13.47 7.54 -7.88
N MET A 430 -12.56 7.94 -6.99
CA MET A 430 -11.16 8.24 -7.30
C MET A 430 -10.22 7.05 -7.05
N CYS A 431 -10.72 5.81 -7.13
CA CYS A 431 -9.93 4.59 -7.00
C CYS A 431 -9.25 4.42 -5.63
N GLY A 432 -10.03 4.44 -4.55
CA GLY A 432 -9.55 4.06 -3.22
C GLY A 432 -9.16 2.58 -3.11
N LYS A 433 -8.68 2.16 -1.94
CA LYS A 433 -8.11 0.82 -1.72
C LYS A 433 -9.03 -0.34 -2.13
N ALA A 434 -10.35 -0.20 -1.93
CA ALA A 434 -11.35 -1.22 -2.26
C ALA A 434 -11.62 -1.38 -3.78
N TYR A 435 -11.01 -0.53 -4.60
CA TYR A 435 -11.15 -0.55 -6.06
C TYR A 435 -9.90 -1.09 -6.76
N ASP A 436 -9.10 -1.85 -6.04
CA ASP A 436 -7.96 -2.62 -6.52
C ASP A 436 -6.94 -1.79 -7.31
N PRO A 437 -6.42 -0.65 -6.78
CA PRO A 437 -5.26 -0.04 -7.35
C PRO A 437 -4.05 -0.97 -7.19
N ARG A 438 -3.24 -1.10 -8.24
CA ARG A 438 -1.98 -1.87 -8.18
C ARG A 438 -1.08 -1.39 -7.04
N LEU A 439 -1.00 -0.07 -6.89
CA LEU A 439 -0.40 0.60 -5.73
C LEU A 439 -1.25 1.80 -5.34
N ILE A 440 -1.38 2.04 -4.04
CA ILE A 440 -1.98 3.23 -3.46
C ILE A 440 -1.04 3.83 -2.42
N VAL A 441 -0.64 5.07 -2.64
CA VAL A 441 0.28 5.80 -1.76
C VAL A 441 -0.33 7.10 -1.31
N ALA A 442 0.11 7.60 -0.16
CA ALA A 442 -0.32 8.88 0.37
C ALA A 442 0.87 9.82 0.57
N TRP A 443 0.66 11.12 0.34
CA TRP A 443 1.61 12.13 0.79
C TRP A 443 1.43 12.41 2.29
N PRO A 444 2.42 12.99 2.99
CA PRO A 444 2.29 13.35 4.40
C PRO A 444 1.15 14.34 4.67
N SER A 445 0.75 15.05 3.62
CA SER A 445 -0.40 15.97 3.60
C SER A 445 -1.76 15.29 3.50
N ALA A 446 -1.86 13.99 3.26
CA ALA A 446 -3.13 13.30 3.02
C ALA A 446 -3.99 13.14 4.27
N GLU A 447 -5.31 13.10 4.06
CA GLU A 447 -6.30 12.75 5.08
C GLU A 447 -7.32 11.77 4.50
N LEU A 448 -7.62 10.70 5.25
CA LEU A 448 -8.58 9.67 4.83
C LEU A 448 -9.69 9.54 5.87
N ALA A 449 -10.93 9.80 5.48
CA ALA A 449 -12.08 9.71 6.38
C ALA A 449 -13.40 9.57 5.60
N VAL A 450 -14.50 9.34 6.32
CA VAL A 450 -15.85 9.42 5.74
C VAL A 450 -16.20 10.86 5.37
N MET A 451 -15.79 11.84 6.20
CA MET A 451 -15.96 13.27 5.98
C MET A 451 -14.91 14.06 6.77
N SER A 452 -14.82 15.38 6.58
CA SER A 452 -13.86 16.18 7.35
C SER A 452 -14.13 16.12 8.85
N GLY A 453 -13.09 16.25 9.68
CA GLY A 453 -13.21 16.22 11.13
C GLY A 453 -14.21 17.23 11.68
N ASN A 454 -14.27 18.44 11.09
CA ASN A 454 -15.25 19.46 11.46
C ASN A 454 -16.69 19.07 11.14
N SER A 455 -16.93 18.41 10.00
CA SER A 455 -18.27 17.93 9.65
C SER A 455 -18.67 16.73 10.50
N ALA A 456 -17.75 15.78 10.69
CA ALA A 456 -18.00 14.59 11.49
C ALA A 456 -18.32 14.91 12.94
N SER A 457 -17.54 15.82 13.58
CA SER A 457 -17.77 16.20 14.97
C SER A 457 -19.12 16.86 15.17
N LYS A 458 -19.59 17.70 14.24
CA LYS A 458 -20.93 18.32 14.32
C LYS A 458 -22.05 17.27 14.19
N VAL A 459 -21.93 16.32 13.26
CA VAL A 459 -22.93 15.24 13.08
C VAL A 459 -22.98 14.34 14.31
N LEU A 460 -21.81 13.91 14.81
CA LEU A 460 -21.73 13.04 16.00
C LEU A 460 -22.27 13.76 17.24
N LEU A 461 -21.94 15.05 17.42
CA LEU A 461 -22.50 15.85 18.49
C LEU A 461 -24.03 15.91 18.43
N GLN A 462 -24.60 16.13 17.26
CA GLN A 462 -26.07 16.12 17.09
C GLN A 462 -26.68 14.78 17.47
N ILE A 463 -26.06 13.66 17.10
CA ILE A 463 -26.53 12.32 17.44
C ILE A 463 -26.48 12.08 18.96
N GLU A 464 -25.35 12.41 19.61
CA GLU A 464 -25.19 12.22 21.06
C GLU A 464 -26.12 13.15 21.85
N THR A 465 -26.22 14.41 21.45
CA THR A 465 -27.15 15.37 22.06
C THR A 465 -28.61 14.92 21.94
N ALA A 466 -29.00 14.38 20.77
CA ALA A 466 -30.34 13.84 20.57
C ALA A 466 -30.59 12.59 21.44
N ALA A 467 -29.60 11.73 21.62
CA ALA A 467 -29.70 10.55 22.47
C ALA A 467 -29.87 10.95 23.96
N LEU A 468 -29.10 11.92 24.43
CA LEU A 468 -29.19 12.42 25.81
C LEU A 468 -30.54 13.13 26.08
N LYS A 469 -31.04 13.92 25.12
CA LYS A 469 -32.38 14.52 25.21
C LYS A 469 -33.49 13.46 25.31
N LYS A 470 -33.40 12.37 24.57
CA LYS A 470 -34.35 11.25 24.67
C LYS A 470 -34.33 10.58 26.05
N GLN A 471 -33.18 10.62 26.75
CA GLN A 471 -33.01 10.12 28.13
C GLN A 471 -33.44 11.14 29.21
N GLY A 472 -33.99 12.30 28.81
CA GLY A 472 -34.40 13.36 29.72
C GLY A 472 -33.26 14.20 30.28
N GLN A 473 -32.04 14.05 29.76
CA GLN A 473 -30.87 14.81 30.21
C GLN A 473 -30.77 16.13 29.48
N LYS A 474 -30.58 17.24 30.22
CA LYS A 474 -30.26 18.56 29.67
C LYS A 474 -28.73 18.71 29.65
N ILE A 475 -28.19 19.02 28.47
CA ILE A 475 -26.77 19.28 28.31
C ILE A 475 -26.54 20.79 28.39
N THR A 476 -25.56 21.22 29.19
CA THR A 476 -25.11 22.62 29.25
C THR A 476 -24.21 22.93 28.05
N GLU A 477 -24.08 24.21 27.68
CA GLU A 477 -23.18 24.66 26.61
C GLU A 477 -21.74 24.24 26.86
N GLN A 478 -21.29 24.21 28.11
CA GLN A 478 -19.93 23.77 28.48
C GLN A 478 -19.74 22.27 28.23
N GLN A 479 -20.72 21.44 28.60
CA GLN A 479 -20.68 20.00 28.34
C GLN A 479 -20.73 19.69 26.82
N GLU A 480 -21.50 20.48 26.07
CA GLU A 480 -21.56 20.36 24.61
C GLU A 480 -20.21 20.71 23.96
N ALA A 481 -19.54 21.77 24.40
CA ALA A 481 -18.21 22.16 23.93
C ALA A 481 -17.13 21.13 24.28
N GLU A 482 -17.17 20.56 25.49
CA GLU A 482 -16.25 19.49 25.90
C GLU A 482 -16.47 18.21 25.09
N LEU A 483 -17.71 17.82 24.87
CA LEU A 483 -18.09 16.68 24.04
C LEU A 483 -17.62 16.86 22.60
N LEU A 484 -17.82 18.03 22.03
CA LEU A 484 -17.34 18.38 20.69
C LEU A 484 -15.82 18.28 20.56
N SER A 485 -15.10 18.79 21.57
CA SER A 485 -13.64 18.72 21.61
C SER A 485 -13.15 17.27 21.65
N ASN A 486 -13.74 16.45 22.51
CA ASN A 486 -13.39 15.03 22.67
C ASN A 486 -13.68 14.21 21.38
N ILE A 487 -14.82 14.47 20.75
CA ILE A 487 -15.18 13.83 19.47
C ILE A 487 -14.17 14.22 18.39
N LYS A 488 -13.87 15.52 18.31
CA LYS A 488 -12.93 16.04 17.31
C LYS A 488 -11.54 15.45 17.48
N GLU A 489 -11.01 15.42 18.70
CA GLU A 489 -9.68 14.85 18.99
C GLU A 489 -9.58 13.37 18.58
N LYS A 490 -10.59 12.56 18.95
CA LYS A 490 -10.66 11.14 18.56
C LYS A 490 -10.73 10.98 17.04
N TYR A 491 -11.50 11.82 16.37
CA TYR A 491 -11.67 11.74 14.92
C TYR A 491 -10.38 12.17 14.19
N ASP A 492 -9.79 13.29 14.59
CA ASP A 492 -8.57 13.84 14.01
C ASP A 492 -7.38 12.87 14.16
N ALA A 493 -7.34 12.09 15.24
CA ALA A 493 -6.34 11.02 15.40
C ALA A 493 -6.45 9.91 14.34
N GLN A 494 -7.62 9.72 13.71
CA GLN A 494 -7.89 8.64 12.78
C GLN A 494 -7.76 9.03 11.30
N VAL A 495 -7.72 10.32 10.97
CA VAL A 495 -7.69 10.79 9.57
C VAL A 495 -6.29 10.81 8.96
N SER A 496 -5.25 10.74 9.78
CA SER A 496 -3.84 10.87 9.39
C SER A 496 -3.41 9.78 8.40
N PRO A 497 -2.52 10.08 7.42
CA PRO A 497 -2.00 9.08 6.49
C PRO A 497 -1.21 7.97 7.20
N TYR A 498 -0.65 8.25 8.38
CA TYR A 498 0.04 7.24 9.18
C TYR A 498 -0.92 6.26 9.85
N TYR A 499 -2.10 6.74 10.29
CA TYR A 499 -3.16 5.88 10.80
C TYR A 499 -3.67 4.91 9.71
N ALA A 500 -3.86 5.43 8.51
CA ALA A 500 -4.23 4.64 7.34
C ALA A 500 -3.13 3.62 6.96
N ALA A 501 -1.87 4.06 6.93
CA ALA A 501 -0.73 3.21 6.61
C ALA A 501 -0.49 2.12 7.67
N ALA A 502 -0.71 2.42 8.95
CA ALA A 502 -0.64 1.43 10.02
C ALA A 502 -1.63 0.27 9.81
N ARG A 503 -2.75 0.52 9.15
CA ARG A 503 -3.82 -0.45 8.83
C ARG A 503 -3.75 -1.01 7.41
N LEU A 504 -2.71 -0.62 6.63
CA LEU A 504 -2.57 -0.98 5.21
C LEU A 504 -3.74 -0.51 4.33
N TRP A 505 -4.37 0.63 4.67
CA TRP A 505 -5.30 1.30 3.77
C TRP A 505 -4.57 1.99 2.63
N THR A 506 -3.29 2.31 2.86
CA THR A 506 -2.33 2.72 1.83
C THR A 506 -1.10 1.83 1.89
N ASP A 507 -0.46 1.61 0.75
CA ASP A 507 0.76 0.80 0.63
C ASP A 507 1.99 1.53 1.18
N ALA A 508 1.98 2.87 1.15
CA ALA A 508 3.04 3.70 1.74
C ALA A 508 2.59 5.14 2.00
N VAL A 509 3.27 5.81 2.92
CA VAL A 509 3.36 7.28 2.97
C VAL A 509 4.69 7.67 2.36
N ILE A 510 4.68 8.50 1.31
CA ILE A 510 5.86 8.78 0.49
C ILE A 510 6.23 10.27 0.49
N ASP A 511 7.51 10.54 0.25
CA ASP A 511 7.96 11.88 -0.16
C ASP A 511 7.27 12.25 -1.49
N PRO A 512 6.62 13.42 -1.60
CA PRO A 512 6.00 13.87 -2.84
C PRO A 512 6.92 13.78 -4.07
N LEU A 513 8.22 13.98 -3.90
CA LEU A 513 9.21 13.89 -4.96
C LEU A 513 9.46 12.46 -5.47
N GLU A 514 9.12 11.45 -4.67
CA GLU A 514 9.22 10.04 -5.06
C GLU A 514 8.01 9.55 -5.89
N THR A 515 6.98 10.37 -6.06
CA THR A 515 5.74 9.98 -6.75
C THR A 515 5.98 9.40 -8.13
N ARG A 516 6.84 10.05 -8.94
CA ARG A 516 7.21 9.56 -10.29
C ARG A 516 7.84 8.18 -10.23
N ASN A 517 8.71 7.94 -9.26
CA ASN A 517 9.38 6.66 -9.07
C ASN A 517 8.39 5.55 -8.70
N TRP A 518 7.44 5.84 -7.78
CA TRP A 518 6.40 4.89 -7.38
C TRP A 518 5.49 4.50 -8.55
N ILE A 519 5.04 5.48 -9.33
CA ILE A 519 4.20 5.24 -10.51
C ILE A 519 4.98 4.46 -11.57
N SER A 520 6.20 4.87 -11.89
CA SER A 520 7.02 4.22 -12.91
C SER A 520 7.31 2.75 -12.58
N MET A 521 7.77 2.46 -11.35
CA MET A 521 8.01 1.09 -10.91
C MET A 521 6.72 0.28 -10.79
N GLY A 522 5.62 0.92 -10.41
CA GLY A 522 4.31 0.27 -10.38
C GLY A 522 3.86 -0.15 -11.78
N ILE A 523 4.01 0.72 -12.80
CA ILE A 523 3.69 0.37 -14.18
C ILE A 523 4.66 -0.70 -14.72
N GLU A 524 5.95 -0.61 -14.38
CA GLU A 524 6.94 -1.64 -14.70
C GLU A 524 6.49 -3.00 -14.15
N ALA A 525 6.10 -3.06 -12.87
CA ALA A 525 5.56 -4.28 -12.25
C ALA A 525 4.32 -4.78 -13.00
N ALA A 526 3.34 -3.91 -13.24
CA ALA A 526 2.10 -4.26 -13.93
C ALA A 526 2.33 -4.69 -15.39
N ASN A 527 3.41 -4.24 -16.02
CA ASN A 527 3.75 -4.63 -17.38
C ASN A 527 4.14 -6.11 -17.51
N HIS A 528 4.43 -6.82 -16.40
CA HIS A 528 4.68 -8.27 -16.40
C HIS A 528 3.40 -9.10 -16.48
N ALA A 529 2.22 -8.49 -16.30
CA ALA A 529 0.93 -9.19 -16.36
C ALA A 529 0.13 -8.74 -17.60
N PRO A 530 0.04 -9.54 -18.67
CA PRO A 530 -0.83 -9.25 -19.79
C PRO A 530 -2.27 -9.01 -19.36
N ILE A 531 -2.97 -8.10 -20.07
CA ILE A 531 -4.40 -7.87 -19.83
C ILE A 531 -5.16 -9.04 -20.48
N GLU A 532 -5.64 -9.96 -19.66
CA GLU A 532 -6.34 -11.18 -20.09
C GLU A 532 -7.86 -10.97 -20.25
N LYS A 533 -8.41 -9.96 -19.57
CA LYS A 533 -9.85 -9.68 -19.58
C LYS A 533 -10.17 -8.59 -20.59
N ASP A 534 -11.25 -8.78 -21.35
CA ASP A 534 -11.82 -7.73 -22.18
C ASP A 534 -12.47 -6.66 -21.28
N PHE A 535 -12.33 -5.41 -21.70
CA PHE A 535 -12.98 -4.31 -21.01
C PHE A 535 -14.48 -4.29 -21.29
N ASN A 536 -15.28 -4.41 -20.24
CA ASN A 536 -16.74 -4.33 -20.30
C ASN A 536 -17.26 -3.58 -19.08
N LEU A 537 -17.99 -2.51 -19.29
CA LEU A 537 -18.63 -1.73 -18.21
C LEU A 537 -19.83 -2.46 -17.58
N GLY A 538 -20.36 -3.47 -18.23
CA GLY A 538 -21.64 -4.06 -17.85
C GLY A 538 -22.79 -3.07 -18.05
N LEU A 539 -23.84 -3.21 -17.24
CA LEU A 539 -24.97 -2.30 -17.26
C LEU A 539 -24.62 -1.00 -16.50
N ILE A 540 -24.78 0.13 -17.17
CA ILE A 540 -24.55 1.46 -16.57
C ILE A 540 -25.87 2.23 -16.41
N GLN A 541 -25.88 3.15 -15.46
CA GLN A 541 -27.01 4.06 -15.20
C GLN A 541 -27.13 5.10 -16.33
N VAL A 542 -28.35 5.41 -16.75
CA VAL A 542 -28.69 6.37 -17.81
C VAL A 542 -29.65 7.47 -17.32
#